data_81f2c944c360efe7d10c2bbd30fe652f
#
_entry.id   81f2c944c360efe7d10c2bbd30fe652f
#
_cell.length_a   1.000
_cell.length_b   1.000
_cell.length_c   1.000
_cell.angle_alpha   90.00
_cell.angle_beta   90.00
_cell.angle_gamma   90.00
#
_symmetry.space_group_name_H-M   'P 1'
#
loop_
_entity.id
_entity.type
_entity.pdbx_description
1 polymer ?
#
loop_
_entity_poly.entity_id
_entity_poly.type
_entity_poly.pdbx_seq_one_letter_code
_entity_poly.pdbx_strand_id
1 'polypeptide(L)'
;MTFNFSIGIGVLMVLGALFGASPGTAHEGHDHGAPPPPVSVTIAPRTDASSADFELVAIARGVKLRIYLDTFRENAPIDGAEIEVDGPGGTLKATATPDGAYTLEAPWLARPGSYDLAFTVQAKGAIDILTATLTIPEPTASPVGAISLWNALIGAASAQDIQTRLATRDVSLWIVGGLAFLAGLLVARLFRRRPRGAAMAVIAALLALSAQPSFAAGPSAPTPVMAERDVAQRFADGVIFVPKTTQRILAIRTLFTEVRSFTGTVELPARIIPDPSAAGFVQASVAGRLAPPPGGFPRLGTRVSAGDVLALVQPALGAADVTSQQQQSRELDQQISIVERRLQRLRQIQNVVARAQIEDAELELRGLRTRRANLDRAGREPEQLVAPVSGVIAAVQAMAGQIAEPNAIIFQIVDPTRFWVEALSFEAHAINGSANGRLGDGRIVPLAYRGSGLADRNQAIPIQFNVEGAARGLRAGQLLTVLASTTDERTGIAVPRTSVLRGPNGQSIVYEHTNAERFLPREVRVEPLDGDRVLIISGIEAGKRIVTQGAELLNQIR
;
A
#
# COMPACT_ATOMS: atom_id res chain seq x y z
N MET A 1 5.62 66.59 -44.59
CA MET A 1 6.42 65.46 -45.11
C MET A 1 6.73 64.40 -44.07
N THR A 2 5.91 64.29 -43.00
CA THR A 2 6.18 63.41 -41.81
C THR A 2 5.14 62.31 -41.57
N PHE A 3 4.21 62.07 -42.52
CA PHE A 3 3.08 61.13 -42.28
C PHE A 3 3.20 59.79 -43.00
N ASN A 4 4.20 59.59 -43.85
CA ASN A 4 4.36 58.37 -44.62
C ASN A 4 5.35 57.35 -44.02
N PHE A 5 6.07 57.72 -42.95
CA PHE A 5 7.07 56.84 -42.35
C PHE A 5 6.46 55.91 -41.27
N SER A 6 5.39 56.38 -40.61
CA SER A 6 4.75 55.61 -39.51
C SER A 6 3.95 54.38 -39.95
N ILE A 7 3.42 54.39 -41.19
CA ILE A 7 2.62 53.26 -41.73
C ILE A 7 3.53 52.12 -42.19
N GLY A 8 4.72 52.46 -42.72
CA GLY A 8 5.70 51.43 -43.14
C GLY A 8 6.31 50.66 -41.97
N ILE A 9 6.53 51.33 -40.84
CA ILE A 9 7.08 50.71 -39.62
C ILE A 9 6.02 49.83 -38.96
N GLY A 10 4.73 50.21 -38.96
CA GLY A 10 3.64 49.40 -38.38
C GLY A 10 3.45 48.08 -39.12
N VAL A 11 3.55 48.07 -40.44
CA VAL A 11 3.41 46.83 -41.26
C VAL A 11 4.65 45.94 -41.12
N LEU A 12 5.84 46.52 -40.97
CA LEU A 12 7.07 45.75 -40.73
C LEU A 12 7.11 45.13 -39.33
N MET A 13 6.60 45.81 -38.28
CA MET A 13 6.50 45.26 -36.95
C MET A 13 5.43 44.12 -36.84
N VAL A 14 4.34 44.22 -37.54
CA VAL A 14 3.31 43.14 -37.57
C VAL A 14 3.81 41.91 -38.34
N LEU A 15 4.56 42.07 -39.42
CA LEU A 15 5.25 40.93 -40.06
C LEU A 15 6.38 40.35 -39.23
N GLY A 16 7.12 41.19 -38.48
CA GLY A 16 8.18 40.73 -37.55
C GLY A 16 7.63 39.95 -36.35
N ALA A 17 6.45 40.32 -35.85
CA ALA A 17 5.77 39.60 -34.74
C ALA A 17 5.19 38.24 -35.14
N LEU A 18 4.89 38.01 -36.41
CA LEU A 18 4.40 36.72 -36.95
C LEU A 18 5.53 35.72 -37.18
N PHE A 19 6.80 36.16 -37.24
CA PHE A 19 7.95 35.26 -37.42
C PHE A 19 8.79 35.03 -36.15
N GLY A 20 8.44 35.70 -35.03
CA GLY A 20 9.23 35.71 -33.82
C GLY A 20 8.74 34.75 -32.70
N ALA A 21 7.65 34.00 -32.90
CA ALA A 21 7.19 33.00 -31.93
C ALA A 21 7.74 31.64 -32.33
N SER A 22 8.97 31.35 -31.97
CA SER A 22 9.46 29.97 -31.91
C SER A 22 8.84 29.27 -30.71
N PRO A 23 8.09 28.17 -30.88
CA PRO A 23 7.76 27.35 -29.74
C PRO A 23 9.05 26.74 -29.20
N GLY A 24 9.36 27.03 -27.94
CA GLY A 24 10.48 26.44 -27.22
C GLY A 24 10.33 24.91 -27.23
N THR A 25 11.18 24.23 -27.99
CA THR A 25 11.34 22.78 -27.89
C THR A 25 12.20 22.50 -26.67
N ALA A 26 11.55 22.23 -25.52
CA ALA A 26 12.18 21.52 -24.43
C ALA A 26 11.84 20.05 -24.63
N HIS A 27 12.81 19.29 -25.03
CA HIS A 27 13.15 17.90 -24.78
C HIS A 27 13.79 17.25 -26.01
N GLU A 28 15.07 17.02 -25.88
CA GLU A 28 15.81 16.10 -26.74
C GLU A 28 15.36 14.65 -26.47
N GLY A 29 15.11 13.93 -27.56
CA GLY A 29 15.35 12.52 -27.69
C GLY A 29 14.29 11.61 -27.14
N HIS A 30 13.28 11.35 -27.94
CA HIS A 30 12.82 10.01 -28.34
C HIS A 30 11.79 10.25 -29.44
N ASP A 31 12.01 9.62 -30.58
CA ASP A 31 11.06 9.58 -31.70
C ASP A 31 9.80 8.82 -31.25
N HIS A 32 8.85 9.53 -30.66
CA HIS A 32 7.51 9.01 -30.49
C HIS A 32 6.83 9.09 -31.84
N GLY A 33 6.85 7.98 -32.56
CA GLY A 33 6.03 7.82 -33.76
C GLY A 33 4.63 8.38 -33.53
N ALA A 34 3.98 8.89 -34.60
CA ALA A 34 2.67 9.50 -34.54
C ALA A 34 1.74 8.70 -33.60
N PRO A 35 0.98 9.37 -32.69
CA PRO A 35 0.08 8.68 -31.78
C PRO A 35 -0.78 7.72 -32.59
N PRO A 36 -0.92 6.45 -32.12
CA PRO A 36 -1.75 5.49 -32.85
C PRO A 36 -3.15 6.08 -33.03
N PRO A 37 -3.77 5.88 -34.17
CA PRO A 37 -5.11 6.40 -34.44
C PRO A 37 -6.05 5.93 -33.34
N PRO A 38 -7.03 6.76 -32.90
CA PRO A 38 -7.99 6.37 -31.89
C PRO A 38 -8.70 5.09 -32.34
N VAL A 39 -8.47 4.00 -31.61
CA VAL A 39 -9.12 2.72 -31.85
C VAL A 39 -10.56 2.89 -31.39
N SER A 40 -11.51 2.95 -32.32
CA SER A 40 -12.92 2.83 -32.02
C SER A 40 -13.18 1.39 -31.58
N VAL A 41 -13.27 1.17 -30.27
CA VAL A 41 -13.51 -0.14 -29.67
C VAL A 41 -14.99 -0.42 -29.72
N THR A 42 -15.43 -1.27 -30.66
CA THR A 42 -16.78 -1.80 -30.68
C THR A 42 -16.84 -3.06 -29.84
N ILE A 43 -17.75 -3.06 -28.86
CA ILE A 43 -18.03 -4.25 -28.06
C ILE A 43 -18.76 -5.26 -28.96
N ALA A 44 -18.25 -6.49 -29.06
CA ALA A 44 -18.88 -7.55 -29.84
C ALA A 44 -20.31 -7.83 -29.33
N PRO A 45 -21.27 -8.16 -30.25
CA PRO A 45 -22.63 -8.50 -29.88
C PRO A 45 -22.64 -9.63 -28.85
N ARG A 46 -23.39 -9.46 -27.76
CA ARG A 46 -23.40 -10.39 -26.62
C ARG A 46 -24.72 -10.38 -25.89
N THR A 47 -24.96 -11.43 -25.16
CA THR A 47 -26.06 -11.53 -24.21
C THR A 47 -25.59 -12.24 -22.96
N ASP A 48 -26.24 -11.97 -21.83
CA ASP A 48 -26.02 -12.64 -20.55
C ASP A 48 -27.32 -13.25 -20.03
N ALA A 49 -27.18 -14.35 -19.32
CA ALA A 49 -28.25 -15.00 -18.60
C ALA A 49 -27.75 -15.52 -17.26
N SER A 50 -28.62 -15.55 -16.26
CA SER A 50 -28.28 -16.07 -14.94
C SER A 50 -29.41 -16.84 -14.30
N SER A 51 -29.04 -17.80 -13.46
CA SER A 51 -29.92 -18.54 -12.57
C SER A 51 -29.44 -18.40 -11.13
N ALA A 52 -29.96 -19.23 -10.22
CA ALA A 52 -29.48 -19.27 -8.84
C ALA A 52 -28.03 -19.78 -8.72
N ASP A 53 -27.62 -20.67 -9.62
CA ASP A 53 -26.34 -21.38 -9.57
C ASP A 53 -25.33 -20.91 -10.62
N PHE A 54 -25.82 -20.50 -11.80
CA PHE A 54 -24.99 -20.20 -12.97
C PHE A 54 -25.19 -18.79 -13.49
N GLU A 55 -24.12 -18.23 -14.02
CA GLU A 55 -24.11 -17.02 -14.82
C GLU A 55 -23.39 -17.32 -16.15
N LEU A 56 -24.02 -16.95 -17.26
CA LEU A 56 -23.51 -17.24 -18.59
C LEU A 56 -23.43 -15.95 -19.40
N VAL A 57 -22.36 -15.81 -20.19
CA VAL A 57 -22.23 -14.75 -21.21
C VAL A 57 -21.96 -15.43 -22.56
N ALA A 58 -22.80 -15.14 -23.55
CA ALA A 58 -22.63 -15.60 -24.93
C ALA A 58 -22.25 -14.44 -25.83
N ILE A 59 -21.12 -14.56 -26.54
CA ILE A 59 -20.52 -13.53 -27.40
C ILE A 59 -20.48 -14.03 -28.84
N ALA A 60 -21.06 -13.27 -29.74
CA ALA A 60 -20.99 -13.57 -31.16
C ALA A 60 -19.72 -13.03 -31.80
N ARG A 61 -18.96 -13.89 -32.48
CA ARG A 61 -17.77 -13.51 -33.25
C ARG A 61 -17.79 -14.19 -34.62
N GLY A 62 -18.19 -13.44 -35.60
CA GLY A 62 -18.44 -13.99 -36.94
C GLY A 62 -19.52 -15.08 -36.90
N VAL A 63 -19.19 -16.30 -37.29
CA VAL A 63 -20.10 -17.46 -37.26
C VAL A 63 -19.95 -18.33 -36.00
N LYS A 64 -19.17 -17.89 -35.02
CA LYS A 64 -18.95 -18.63 -33.80
C LYS A 64 -19.61 -17.95 -32.62
N LEU A 65 -20.30 -18.72 -31.80
CA LEU A 65 -20.80 -18.29 -30.49
C LEU A 65 -19.83 -18.78 -29.43
N ARG A 66 -19.27 -17.83 -28.66
CA ARG A 66 -18.37 -18.14 -27.53
C ARG A 66 -19.10 -17.91 -26.23
N ILE A 67 -19.08 -18.89 -25.36
CA ILE A 67 -19.84 -18.93 -24.13
C ILE A 67 -18.88 -19.00 -22.95
N TYR A 68 -19.07 -18.14 -21.96
CA TYR A 68 -18.41 -18.19 -20.65
C TYR A 68 -19.45 -18.59 -19.61
N LEU A 69 -19.11 -19.59 -18.81
CA LEU A 69 -19.95 -20.09 -17.72
C LEU A 69 -19.21 -19.92 -16.39
N ASP A 70 -19.87 -19.29 -15.45
CA ASP A 70 -19.34 -19.07 -14.11
C ASP A 70 -20.40 -19.41 -13.05
N THR A 71 -20.00 -19.63 -11.79
CA THR A 71 -20.95 -19.72 -10.69
C THR A 71 -21.56 -18.35 -10.41
N PHE A 72 -22.86 -18.27 -10.23
CA PHE A 72 -23.55 -16.99 -10.00
C PHE A 72 -23.11 -16.31 -8.69
N ARG A 73 -22.90 -17.06 -7.63
CA ARG A 73 -22.56 -16.51 -6.31
C ARG A 73 -21.13 -15.95 -6.24
N GLU A 74 -20.17 -16.69 -6.78
CA GLU A 74 -18.75 -16.44 -6.56
C GLU A 74 -18.03 -15.90 -7.79
N ASN A 75 -18.70 -15.84 -8.93
CA ASN A 75 -18.10 -15.52 -10.22
C ASN A 75 -16.86 -16.40 -10.51
N ALA A 76 -16.96 -17.68 -10.17
CA ALA A 76 -15.89 -18.64 -10.38
C ALA A 76 -16.13 -19.39 -11.68
N PRO A 77 -15.12 -19.51 -12.59
CA PRO A 77 -15.24 -20.27 -13.82
C PRO A 77 -15.65 -21.72 -13.57
N ILE A 78 -16.48 -22.23 -14.46
CA ILE A 78 -16.90 -23.65 -14.44
C ILE A 78 -16.32 -24.32 -15.68
N ASP A 79 -15.41 -25.26 -15.43
CA ASP A 79 -14.81 -26.10 -16.46
C ASP A 79 -15.53 -27.44 -16.53
N GLY A 80 -15.57 -28.04 -17.73
CA GLY A 80 -16.12 -29.38 -17.93
C GLY A 80 -17.64 -29.49 -17.88
N ALA A 81 -18.37 -28.36 -18.05
CA ALA A 81 -19.81 -28.39 -18.18
C ALA A 81 -20.24 -28.92 -19.56
N GLU A 82 -21.39 -29.55 -19.63
CA GLU A 82 -22.12 -29.79 -20.88
C GLU A 82 -23.08 -28.64 -21.11
N ILE A 83 -22.95 -27.98 -22.28
CA ILE A 83 -23.80 -26.86 -22.67
C ILE A 83 -24.43 -27.18 -24.02
N GLU A 84 -25.75 -27.23 -24.05
CA GLU A 84 -26.53 -27.31 -25.27
C GLU A 84 -27.23 -25.98 -25.49
N VAL A 85 -27.20 -25.50 -26.73
CA VAL A 85 -27.80 -24.22 -27.13
C VAL A 85 -28.90 -24.50 -28.15
N ASP A 86 -30.12 -24.17 -27.77
CA ASP A 86 -31.25 -24.20 -28.70
C ASP A 86 -31.48 -22.80 -29.28
N GLY A 87 -31.56 -22.75 -30.60
CA GLY A 87 -31.69 -21.48 -31.36
C GLY A 87 -32.20 -21.72 -32.78
N PRO A 88 -32.09 -20.73 -33.70
CA PRO A 88 -32.63 -20.81 -35.07
C PRO A 88 -32.10 -21.99 -35.89
N GLY A 89 -30.97 -22.55 -35.52
CA GLY A 89 -30.36 -23.72 -36.17
C GLY A 89 -30.70 -25.06 -35.56
N GLY A 90 -31.62 -25.11 -34.58
CA GLY A 90 -31.90 -26.26 -33.74
C GLY A 90 -30.94 -26.35 -32.55
N THR A 91 -30.96 -27.47 -31.82
CA THR A 91 -30.13 -27.71 -30.64
C THR A 91 -28.70 -28.07 -31.05
N LEU A 92 -27.72 -27.30 -30.59
CA LEU A 92 -26.29 -27.49 -30.87
C LEU A 92 -25.52 -27.66 -29.54
N LYS A 93 -24.55 -28.57 -29.52
CA LYS A 93 -23.69 -28.80 -28.35
C LYS A 93 -22.43 -27.95 -28.44
N ALA A 94 -22.12 -27.20 -27.39
CA ALA A 94 -20.90 -26.40 -27.30
C ALA A 94 -19.70 -27.28 -26.93
N THR A 95 -18.52 -26.95 -27.45
CA THR A 95 -17.26 -27.65 -27.19
C THR A 95 -16.39 -26.80 -26.27
N ALA A 96 -15.86 -27.39 -25.22
CA ALA A 96 -14.96 -26.72 -24.29
C ALA A 96 -13.64 -26.35 -24.99
N THR A 97 -13.10 -25.18 -24.65
CA THR A 97 -11.81 -24.68 -25.15
C THR A 97 -10.78 -24.64 -24.03
N PRO A 98 -9.47 -24.69 -24.35
CA PRO A 98 -8.40 -24.74 -23.34
C PRO A 98 -8.35 -23.53 -22.38
N ASP A 99 -8.95 -22.41 -22.74
CA ASP A 99 -9.05 -21.21 -21.94
C ASP A 99 -10.31 -21.15 -21.04
N GLY A 100 -10.97 -22.32 -20.87
CA GLY A 100 -12.13 -22.48 -20.01
C GLY A 100 -13.43 -21.90 -20.57
N ALA A 101 -13.47 -21.45 -21.82
CA ALA A 101 -14.70 -21.08 -22.51
C ALA A 101 -15.28 -22.28 -23.28
N TYR A 102 -16.50 -22.09 -23.78
CA TYR A 102 -17.17 -23.06 -24.66
C TYR A 102 -17.44 -22.38 -25.98
N THR A 103 -17.38 -23.11 -27.07
CA THR A 103 -17.62 -22.57 -28.41
C THR A 103 -18.48 -23.50 -29.22
N LEU A 104 -19.32 -22.92 -30.08
CA LEU A 104 -20.08 -23.66 -31.09
C LEU A 104 -20.13 -22.86 -32.37
N GLU A 105 -20.29 -23.56 -33.49
CA GLU A 105 -20.50 -22.93 -34.80
C GLU A 105 -21.98 -22.65 -35.02
N ALA A 106 -22.31 -21.40 -35.30
CA ALA A 106 -23.66 -20.90 -35.48
C ALA A 106 -23.74 -20.01 -36.71
N PRO A 107 -23.88 -20.60 -37.93
CA PRO A 107 -23.86 -19.84 -39.19
C PRO A 107 -24.93 -18.74 -39.30
N TRP A 108 -26.01 -18.85 -38.54
CA TRP A 108 -27.07 -17.86 -38.46
C TRP A 108 -26.62 -16.52 -37.87
N LEU A 109 -25.51 -16.50 -37.07
CA LEU A 109 -24.91 -15.27 -36.54
C LEU A 109 -24.37 -14.31 -37.60
N ALA A 110 -24.16 -14.80 -38.82
CA ALA A 110 -23.76 -13.94 -39.96
C ALA A 110 -24.87 -13.00 -40.43
N ARG A 111 -26.12 -13.18 -39.97
CA ARG A 111 -27.25 -12.36 -40.35
C ARG A 111 -27.62 -11.40 -39.23
N PRO A 112 -27.85 -10.11 -39.49
CA PRO A 112 -28.41 -9.20 -38.50
C PRO A 112 -29.80 -9.65 -38.06
N GLY A 113 -30.13 -9.46 -36.77
CA GLY A 113 -31.42 -9.84 -36.20
C GLY A 113 -31.35 -10.08 -34.69
N SER A 114 -32.48 -10.35 -34.08
CA SER A 114 -32.60 -10.75 -32.70
C SER A 114 -32.95 -12.25 -32.63
N TYR A 115 -32.19 -12.98 -31.82
CA TYR A 115 -32.26 -14.43 -31.70
C TYR A 115 -32.50 -14.83 -30.27
N ASP A 116 -33.61 -15.48 -29.98
CA ASP A 116 -33.89 -16.07 -28.69
C ASP A 116 -33.15 -17.39 -28.58
N LEU A 117 -32.36 -17.53 -27.52
CA LEU A 117 -31.51 -18.68 -27.24
C LEU A 117 -31.87 -19.27 -25.92
N ALA A 118 -31.94 -20.61 -25.85
CA ALA A 118 -32.02 -21.34 -24.60
C ALA A 118 -30.74 -22.16 -24.39
N PHE A 119 -30.11 -22.00 -23.25
CA PHE A 119 -28.89 -22.69 -22.86
C PHE A 119 -29.22 -23.74 -21.81
N THR A 120 -29.14 -25.00 -22.15
CA THR A 120 -29.23 -26.10 -21.17
C THR A 120 -27.83 -26.38 -20.67
N VAL A 121 -27.61 -26.11 -19.39
CA VAL A 121 -26.30 -26.23 -18.73
C VAL A 121 -26.36 -27.41 -17.75
N GLN A 122 -25.45 -28.37 -17.90
CA GLN A 122 -25.25 -29.45 -16.96
C GLN A 122 -23.85 -29.36 -16.37
N ALA A 123 -23.75 -28.99 -15.08
CA ALA A 123 -22.49 -28.86 -14.39
C ALA A 123 -22.63 -29.11 -12.89
N LYS A 124 -21.59 -29.65 -12.28
CA LYS A 124 -21.53 -29.92 -10.82
C LYS A 124 -22.73 -30.70 -10.25
N GLY A 125 -23.35 -31.54 -11.07
CA GLY A 125 -24.52 -32.33 -10.64
C GLY A 125 -25.86 -31.58 -10.71
N ALA A 126 -25.87 -30.33 -11.16
CA ALA A 126 -27.07 -29.54 -11.42
C ALA A 126 -27.35 -29.44 -12.94
N ILE A 127 -28.62 -29.38 -13.30
CA ILE A 127 -29.08 -29.08 -14.66
C ILE A 127 -29.95 -27.83 -14.57
N ASP A 128 -29.68 -26.87 -15.42
CA ASP A 128 -30.41 -25.60 -15.45
C ASP A 128 -30.62 -25.12 -16.90
N ILE A 129 -31.67 -24.33 -17.12
CA ILE A 129 -32.00 -23.77 -18.43
C ILE A 129 -32.00 -22.25 -18.31
N LEU A 130 -31.07 -21.62 -19.01
CA LEU A 130 -30.95 -20.16 -19.05
C LEU A 130 -31.42 -19.65 -20.42
N THR A 131 -32.23 -18.61 -20.45
CA THR A 131 -32.73 -18.02 -21.69
C THR A 131 -32.22 -16.58 -21.86
N ALA A 132 -31.84 -16.23 -23.08
CA ALA A 132 -31.39 -14.88 -23.40
C ALA A 132 -31.64 -14.54 -24.87
N THR A 133 -31.84 -13.26 -25.16
CA THR A 133 -31.97 -12.75 -26.53
C THR A 133 -30.67 -12.13 -26.99
N LEU A 134 -30.07 -12.66 -28.04
CA LEU A 134 -28.85 -12.12 -28.65
C LEU A 134 -29.22 -11.25 -29.87
N THR A 135 -28.85 -9.98 -29.82
CA THR A 135 -29.10 -9.05 -30.92
C THR A 135 -27.83 -8.80 -31.73
N ILE A 136 -27.86 -9.14 -33.02
CA ILE A 136 -26.79 -8.83 -33.98
C ILE A 136 -27.19 -7.55 -34.69
N PRO A 137 -26.48 -6.42 -34.53
CA PRO A 137 -26.83 -5.16 -35.17
C PRO A 137 -26.62 -5.23 -36.67
N GLU A 138 -27.42 -4.47 -37.43
CA GLU A 138 -27.14 -4.25 -38.84
C GLU A 138 -25.81 -3.51 -39.01
N PRO A 139 -24.96 -3.89 -39.98
CA PRO A 139 -23.75 -3.16 -40.28
C PRO A 139 -24.12 -1.73 -40.66
N THR A 140 -23.84 -0.77 -39.79
CA THR A 140 -23.98 0.65 -40.09
C THR A 140 -23.06 0.96 -41.26
N ALA A 141 -23.64 1.18 -42.47
CA ALA A 141 -22.90 1.73 -43.59
C ALA A 141 -22.32 3.08 -43.11
N SER A 142 -21.02 3.15 -42.96
CA SER A 142 -20.36 4.44 -42.76
C SER A 142 -20.79 5.34 -43.89
N PRO A 143 -21.28 6.57 -43.63
CA PRO A 143 -21.57 7.49 -44.72
C PRO A 143 -20.25 7.76 -45.45
N VAL A 144 -20.02 7.06 -46.58
CA VAL A 144 -18.94 7.38 -47.51
C VAL A 144 -19.29 8.76 -48.05
N GLY A 145 -18.68 9.76 -47.44
CA GLY A 145 -19.00 11.15 -47.57
C GLY A 145 -18.81 11.67 -48.97
N ALA A 146 -19.76 12.48 -49.39
CA ALA A 146 -19.75 13.37 -50.54
C ALA A 146 -18.71 14.52 -50.40
N ILE A 147 -17.46 14.25 -50.00
CA ILE A 147 -16.42 15.28 -49.83
C ILE A 147 -15.22 15.11 -50.77
N SER A 148 -15.29 14.22 -51.77
CA SER A 148 -14.08 13.95 -52.58
C SER A 148 -13.91 14.80 -53.86
N LEU A 149 -14.88 15.58 -54.30
CA LEU A 149 -14.75 16.34 -55.56
C LEU A 149 -14.13 17.75 -55.41
N TRP A 150 -14.18 18.37 -54.24
CA TRP A 150 -13.55 19.66 -53.99
C TRP A 150 -12.06 19.58 -53.63
N ASN A 151 -11.60 18.49 -53.00
CA ASN A 151 -10.19 18.31 -52.66
C ASN A 151 -9.28 17.94 -53.82
N ALA A 152 -9.86 17.53 -54.96
CA ALA A 152 -9.11 17.23 -56.15
C ALA A 152 -8.77 18.49 -57.01
N LEU A 153 -9.45 19.63 -56.77
CA LEU A 153 -9.25 20.86 -57.54
C LEU A 153 -8.32 21.87 -56.92
N ILE A 154 -8.01 21.75 -55.60
CA ILE A 154 -7.09 22.66 -54.93
C ILE A 154 -6.00 21.80 -54.25
N GLY A 155 -4.95 21.49 -55.01
CA GLY A 155 -3.71 20.90 -54.46
C GLY A 155 -3.06 21.89 -53.49
N ALA A 156 -3.47 21.85 -52.24
CA ALA A 156 -2.82 22.64 -51.18
C ALA A 156 -1.46 22.00 -50.82
N ALA A 157 -0.39 22.68 -51.19
CA ALA A 157 0.95 22.32 -50.77
C ALA A 157 1.02 22.38 -49.21
N SER A 158 1.44 21.30 -48.59
CA SER A 158 1.58 21.23 -47.13
C SER A 158 2.69 22.18 -46.62
N ALA A 159 2.58 22.68 -45.41
CA ALA A 159 3.60 23.55 -44.80
C ALA A 159 5.01 22.89 -44.80
N GLN A 160 5.10 21.56 -44.76
CA GLN A 160 6.34 20.80 -44.90
C GLN A 160 6.92 20.84 -46.31
N ASP A 161 6.10 20.85 -47.36
CA ASP A 161 6.56 21.03 -48.76
C ASP A 161 7.15 22.42 -48.99
N ILE A 162 6.62 23.44 -48.33
CA ILE A 162 7.17 24.80 -48.38
C ILE A 162 8.52 24.89 -47.68
N GLN A 163 8.67 24.25 -46.52
CA GLN A 163 9.95 24.21 -45.80
C GLN A 163 11.05 23.46 -46.54
N THR A 164 10.72 22.30 -47.14
CA THR A 164 11.69 21.55 -47.94
C THR A 164 12.07 22.25 -49.25
N ARG A 165 11.14 22.97 -49.92
CA ARG A 165 11.42 23.78 -51.10
C ARG A 165 12.20 25.06 -50.82
N LEU A 166 12.01 25.66 -49.63
CA LEU A 166 12.86 26.76 -49.15
C LEU A 166 14.30 26.31 -48.88
N ALA A 167 14.48 25.10 -48.33
CA ALA A 167 15.80 24.54 -48.05
C ALA A 167 16.56 24.16 -49.33
N THR A 168 15.87 23.84 -50.45
CA THR A 168 16.48 23.47 -51.76
C THR A 168 16.74 24.64 -52.68
N ARG A 169 16.51 25.88 -52.26
CA ARG A 169 16.70 27.11 -53.08
C ARG A 169 15.96 27.06 -54.44
N ASP A 170 14.75 26.55 -54.45
CA ASP A 170 13.95 26.44 -55.67
C ASP A 170 13.53 27.85 -56.18
N VAL A 171 14.02 28.22 -57.38
CA VAL A 171 13.85 29.53 -57.99
C VAL A 171 12.37 29.90 -58.18
N SER A 172 11.51 28.91 -58.28
CA SER A 172 10.06 29.09 -58.49
C SER A 172 9.34 29.81 -57.35
N LEU A 173 9.78 29.62 -56.09
CA LEU A 173 9.23 30.32 -54.93
C LEU A 173 9.56 31.82 -54.91
N TRP A 174 10.74 32.18 -55.37
CA TRP A 174 11.15 33.58 -55.47
C TRP A 174 10.40 34.33 -56.59
N ILE A 175 10.06 33.61 -57.70
CA ILE A 175 9.25 34.17 -58.76
C ILE A 175 7.80 34.39 -58.30
N VAL A 176 7.19 33.43 -57.59
CA VAL A 176 5.83 33.57 -57.06
C VAL A 176 5.77 34.63 -55.97
N GLY A 177 6.74 34.70 -55.09
CA GLY A 177 6.86 35.73 -54.04
C GLY A 177 7.05 37.12 -54.65
N GLY A 178 7.86 37.25 -55.72
CA GLY A 178 8.07 38.48 -56.45
C GLY A 178 6.82 38.97 -57.20
N LEU A 179 6.07 38.05 -57.82
CA LEU A 179 4.80 38.34 -58.51
C LEU A 179 3.71 38.78 -57.50
N ALA A 180 3.61 38.12 -56.35
CA ALA A 180 2.69 38.49 -55.28
C ALA A 180 3.01 39.87 -54.70
N PHE A 181 4.30 40.19 -54.53
CA PHE A 181 4.76 41.51 -54.08
C PHE A 181 4.43 42.61 -55.11
N LEU A 182 4.66 42.37 -56.39
CA LEU A 182 4.32 43.29 -57.47
C LEU A 182 2.80 43.51 -57.62
N ALA A 183 2.00 42.46 -57.47
CA ALA A 183 0.54 42.54 -57.42
C ALA A 183 0.06 43.37 -56.23
N GLY A 184 0.65 43.18 -55.03
CA GLY A 184 0.40 44.00 -53.84
C GLY A 184 0.71 45.47 -54.04
N LEU A 185 1.83 45.79 -54.71
CA LEU A 185 2.22 47.16 -55.04
C LEU A 185 1.27 47.80 -56.07
N LEU A 186 0.81 47.03 -57.04
CA LEU A 186 -0.15 47.51 -58.07
C LEU A 186 -1.52 47.81 -57.43
N VAL A 187 -1.98 46.95 -56.54
CA VAL A 187 -3.20 47.17 -55.77
C VAL A 187 -3.07 48.38 -54.85
N ALA A 188 -1.94 48.55 -54.16
CA ALA A 188 -1.68 49.71 -53.33
C ALA A 188 -1.65 51.02 -54.16
N ARG A 189 -1.21 50.96 -55.42
CA ARG A 189 -1.15 52.13 -56.32
C ARG A 189 -2.53 52.46 -56.89
N LEU A 190 -3.39 51.48 -57.17
CA LEU A 190 -4.77 51.65 -57.61
C LEU A 190 -5.69 52.26 -56.54
N PHE A 191 -5.46 51.95 -55.26
CA PHE A 191 -6.26 52.44 -54.14
C PHE A 191 -5.77 53.80 -53.55
N ARG A 192 -4.76 54.40 -54.14
CA ARG A 192 -4.19 55.70 -53.67
C ARG A 192 -5.15 56.89 -53.80
N ARG A 193 -6.35 56.70 -54.37
CA ARG A 193 -7.33 57.79 -54.65
C ARG A 193 -8.73 57.55 -54.09
N ARG A 194 -8.95 56.59 -53.17
CA ARG A 194 -10.28 56.34 -52.59
C ARG A 194 -10.29 56.41 -51.05
N PRO A 195 -11.46 56.75 -50.46
CA PRO A 195 -11.56 57.03 -49.02
C PRO A 195 -11.23 55.84 -48.14
N ARG A 196 -10.74 56.13 -46.94
CA ARG A 196 -10.15 55.20 -45.94
C ARG A 196 -10.97 53.98 -45.53
N GLY A 197 -12.28 53.89 -45.89
CA GLY A 197 -13.14 52.76 -45.51
C GLY A 197 -12.93 51.52 -46.37
N ALA A 198 -12.53 51.64 -47.64
CA ALA A 198 -12.40 50.51 -48.56
C ALA A 198 -11.14 49.66 -48.30
N ALA A 199 -10.09 50.26 -47.80
CA ALA A 199 -8.82 49.57 -47.46
C ALA A 199 -9.00 48.64 -46.22
N MET A 200 -9.77 49.09 -45.25
CA MET A 200 -10.09 48.27 -44.05
C MET A 200 -11.00 47.09 -44.40
N ALA A 201 -11.94 47.24 -45.30
CA ALA A 201 -12.81 46.17 -45.74
C ALA A 201 -12.07 45.06 -46.53
N VAL A 202 -11.06 45.44 -47.33
CA VAL A 202 -10.23 44.47 -48.08
C VAL A 202 -9.27 43.74 -47.13
N ILE A 203 -8.70 44.42 -46.14
CA ILE A 203 -7.86 43.77 -45.10
C ILE A 203 -8.72 42.85 -44.22
N ALA A 204 -9.94 43.26 -43.85
CA ALA A 204 -10.86 42.40 -43.07
C ALA A 204 -11.32 41.20 -43.89
N ALA A 205 -11.55 41.35 -45.21
CA ALA A 205 -11.91 40.22 -46.09
C ALA A 205 -10.73 39.26 -46.31
N LEU A 206 -9.49 39.75 -46.42
CA LEU A 206 -8.28 38.93 -46.51
C LEU A 206 -7.97 38.21 -45.19
N LEU A 207 -8.20 38.86 -44.02
CA LEU A 207 -8.09 38.23 -42.71
C LEU A 207 -9.23 37.22 -42.46
N ALA A 208 -10.45 37.45 -42.94
CA ALA A 208 -11.53 36.50 -42.85
C ALA A 208 -11.33 35.29 -43.80
N LEU A 209 -10.63 35.46 -44.92
CA LEU A 209 -10.24 34.34 -45.81
C LEU A 209 -9.07 33.51 -45.25
N SER A 210 -8.23 34.10 -44.41
CA SER A 210 -7.13 33.41 -43.71
C SER A 210 -7.58 32.71 -42.41
N ALA A 211 -8.77 33.03 -41.91
CA ALA A 211 -9.37 32.42 -40.72
C ALA A 211 -10.23 31.16 -41.00
N GLN A 212 -10.03 30.52 -42.13
CA GLN A 212 -10.59 29.20 -42.38
C GLN A 212 -9.85 28.21 -41.44
N PRO A 213 -10.57 27.38 -40.65
CA PRO A 213 -9.91 26.34 -39.89
C PRO A 213 -9.16 25.44 -40.87
N SER A 214 -7.86 25.41 -40.80
CA SER A 214 -7.03 24.46 -41.52
C SER A 214 -7.40 23.06 -41.04
N PHE A 215 -8.36 22.42 -41.69
CA PHE A 215 -8.43 20.98 -41.63
C PHE A 215 -7.17 20.47 -42.34
N ALA A 216 -6.13 20.23 -41.58
CA ALA A 216 -4.99 19.48 -42.05
C ALA A 216 -5.53 18.12 -42.51
N ALA A 217 -5.57 17.91 -43.81
CA ALA A 217 -5.66 16.57 -44.35
C ALA A 217 -4.35 15.88 -43.98
N GLY A 218 -4.34 15.25 -42.82
CA GLY A 218 -3.32 14.29 -42.47
C GLY A 218 -3.24 13.20 -43.54
N PRO A 219 -2.12 12.48 -43.67
CA PRO A 219 -2.02 11.32 -44.53
C PRO A 219 -3.24 10.45 -44.25
N SER A 220 -3.88 9.95 -45.33
CA SER A 220 -5.12 9.13 -45.28
C SER A 220 -5.02 8.19 -44.08
N ALA A 221 -5.80 8.48 -43.04
CA ALA A 221 -5.80 7.63 -41.87
C ALA A 221 -6.04 6.20 -42.35
N PRO A 222 -5.22 5.24 -42.02
CA PRO A 222 -5.49 3.86 -42.34
C PRO A 222 -6.93 3.61 -41.88
N THR A 223 -7.74 3.07 -42.75
CA THR A 223 -9.13 2.68 -42.48
C THR A 223 -9.08 1.99 -41.12
N PRO A 224 -9.84 2.43 -40.11
CA PRO A 224 -9.78 1.78 -38.78
C PRO A 224 -10.13 0.33 -39.04
N VAL A 225 -9.15 -0.55 -38.91
CA VAL A 225 -9.42 -1.98 -38.81
C VAL A 225 -10.19 -2.07 -37.51
N MET A 226 -11.50 -2.27 -37.61
CA MET A 226 -12.35 -2.54 -36.43
C MET A 226 -11.85 -3.85 -35.81
N ALA A 227 -10.85 -3.74 -34.97
CA ALA A 227 -10.45 -4.85 -34.14
C ALA A 227 -11.52 -4.98 -33.06
N GLU A 228 -12.41 -5.97 -33.23
CA GLU A 228 -13.32 -6.41 -32.17
C GLU A 228 -12.51 -6.89 -30.98
N ARG A 229 -11.97 -5.95 -30.20
CA ARG A 229 -11.30 -6.22 -28.95
C ARG A 229 -12.21 -5.73 -27.83
N ASP A 230 -12.83 -6.67 -27.15
CA ASP A 230 -13.50 -6.40 -25.89
C ASP A 230 -12.44 -5.94 -24.87
N VAL A 231 -12.37 -4.65 -24.62
CA VAL A 231 -11.46 -4.04 -23.67
C VAL A 231 -12.24 -3.59 -22.44
N ALA A 232 -11.69 -3.84 -21.26
CA ALA A 232 -12.27 -3.32 -20.04
C ALA A 232 -12.22 -1.78 -20.07
N GLN A 233 -13.34 -1.12 -19.74
CA GLN A 233 -13.47 0.33 -19.79
C GLN A 233 -14.45 0.85 -18.73
N ARG A 234 -14.22 2.08 -18.29
CA ARG A 234 -15.12 2.80 -17.40
C ARG A 234 -16.02 3.73 -18.19
N PHE A 235 -17.33 3.64 -17.97
CA PHE A 235 -18.30 4.54 -18.58
C PHE A 235 -18.43 5.86 -17.78
N ALA A 236 -19.05 6.85 -18.41
CA ALA A 236 -19.26 8.17 -17.82
C ALA A 236 -20.13 8.16 -16.56
N ASP A 237 -21.02 7.18 -16.42
CA ASP A 237 -21.85 6.93 -15.23
C ASP A 237 -21.09 6.23 -14.09
N GLY A 238 -19.80 5.95 -14.28
CA GLY A 238 -18.94 5.27 -13.31
C GLY A 238 -19.00 3.74 -13.39
N VAL A 239 -19.92 3.15 -14.13
CA VAL A 239 -19.99 1.70 -14.35
C VAL A 239 -18.75 1.23 -15.08
N ILE A 240 -18.18 0.13 -14.62
CA ILE A 240 -17.03 -0.50 -15.27
C ILE A 240 -17.52 -1.73 -16.03
N PHE A 241 -17.25 -1.75 -17.31
CA PHE A 241 -17.41 -2.94 -18.15
C PHE A 241 -16.12 -3.74 -18.13
N VAL A 242 -16.21 -5.03 -17.78
CA VAL A 242 -15.06 -5.95 -17.75
C VAL A 242 -15.46 -7.25 -18.43
N PRO A 243 -14.92 -7.54 -19.62
CA PRO A 243 -15.19 -8.79 -20.32
C PRO A 243 -14.82 -10.02 -19.48
N LYS A 244 -15.55 -11.13 -19.63
CA LYS A 244 -15.31 -12.37 -18.88
C LYS A 244 -13.86 -12.88 -19.00
N THR A 245 -13.22 -12.70 -20.17
CA THR A 245 -11.80 -13.02 -20.34
C THR A 245 -10.91 -12.23 -19.38
N THR A 246 -11.16 -10.92 -19.26
CA THR A 246 -10.43 -10.04 -18.35
C THR A 246 -10.73 -10.37 -16.89
N GLN A 247 -12.00 -10.65 -16.54
CA GLN A 247 -12.38 -11.05 -15.19
C GLN A 247 -11.61 -12.30 -14.72
N ARG A 248 -11.41 -13.27 -15.61
CA ARG A 248 -10.65 -14.50 -15.33
C ARG A 248 -9.17 -14.21 -15.10
N ILE A 249 -8.56 -13.35 -15.91
CA ILE A 249 -7.16 -12.90 -15.74
C ILE A 249 -6.99 -12.17 -14.42
N LEU A 250 -7.92 -11.29 -14.06
CA LEU A 250 -7.91 -10.52 -12.82
C LEU A 250 -8.38 -11.35 -11.60
N ALA A 251 -8.79 -12.59 -11.82
CA ALA A 251 -9.34 -13.49 -10.81
C ALA A 251 -10.46 -12.83 -9.97
N ILE A 252 -11.39 -12.13 -10.63
CA ILE A 252 -12.48 -11.43 -9.96
C ILE A 252 -13.41 -12.45 -9.32
N ARG A 253 -13.62 -12.32 -8.00
CA ARG A 253 -14.55 -13.15 -7.22
C ARG A 253 -15.53 -12.27 -6.48
N THR A 254 -16.72 -12.80 -6.24
CA THR A 254 -17.82 -12.10 -5.60
C THR A 254 -18.33 -12.84 -4.37
N LEU A 255 -19.09 -12.12 -3.54
CA LEU A 255 -19.81 -12.65 -2.38
C LEU A 255 -21.18 -11.99 -2.32
N PHE A 256 -22.20 -12.75 -1.93
CA PHE A 256 -23.51 -12.20 -1.58
C PHE A 256 -23.47 -11.50 -0.24
N THR A 257 -24.06 -10.31 -0.18
CA THR A 257 -24.19 -9.54 1.04
C THR A 257 -25.31 -10.10 1.91
N GLU A 258 -24.98 -10.38 3.17
CA GLU A 258 -25.94 -10.83 4.19
C GLU A 258 -25.84 -9.93 5.41
N VAL A 259 -26.96 -9.44 5.88
CA VAL A 259 -27.03 -8.64 7.12
C VAL A 259 -27.04 -9.58 8.32
N ARG A 260 -26.10 -9.38 9.23
CA ARG A 260 -25.99 -10.14 10.49
C ARG A 260 -25.62 -9.21 11.65
N SER A 261 -25.89 -9.64 12.87
CA SER A 261 -25.38 -8.98 14.08
C SER A 261 -23.99 -9.50 14.43
N PHE A 262 -23.12 -8.57 14.79
CA PHE A 262 -21.74 -8.83 15.20
C PHE A 262 -21.43 -8.03 16.48
N THR A 263 -20.48 -8.50 17.25
CA THR A 263 -19.92 -7.73 18.36
C THR A 263 -19.13 -6.54 17.79
N GLY A 264 -19.31 -5.38 18.37
CA GLY A 264 -18.56 -4.18 18.02
C GLY A 264 -17.07 -4.39 18.18
N THR A 265 -16.27 -3.66 17.43
CA THR A 265 -14.80 -3.74 17.50
C THR A 265 -14.22 -2.34 17.51
N VAL A 266 -13.23 -2.12 18.36
CA VAL A 266 -12.47 -0.87 18.44
C VAL A 266 -11.06 -1.09 17.91
N GLU A 267 -10.57 -0.16 17.10
CA GLU A 267 -9.16 -0.13 16.63
C GLU A 267 -8.32 0.70 17.59
N LEU A 268 -7.28 0.09 18.15
CA LEU A 268 -6.40 0.71 19.13
C LEU A 268 -4.96 0.68 18.62
N PRO A 269 -4.24 1.82 18.60
CA PRO A 269 -2.80 1.82 18.35
C PRO A 269 -2.09 1.10 19.48
N ALA A 270 -1.14 0.24 19.14
CA ALA A 270 -0.48 -0.61 20.11
C ALA A 270 0.98 -0.90 19.74
N ARG A 271 1.73 -1.38 20.71
CA ARG A 271 3.10 -1.85 20.55
C ARG A 271 3.30 -3.19 21.25
N ILE A 272 4.20 -3.98 20.72
CA ILE A 272 4.67 -5.21 21.37
C ILE A 272 5.64 -4.84 22.49
N ILE A 273 5.38 -5.32 23.69
CA ILE A 273 6.27 -5.18 24.84
C ILE A 273 6.75 -6.57 25.29
N PRO A 274 7.93 -6.68 25.92
CA PRO A 274 8.33 -7.92 26.56
C PRO A 274 7.34 -8.31 27.64
N ASP A 275 7.14 -9.62 27.85
CA ASP A 275 6.42 -10.11 29.03
C ASP A 275 7.18 -9.66 30.28
N PRO A 276 6.58 -8.86 31.19
CA PRO A 276 7.25 -8.39 32.38
C PRO A 276 7.78 -9.53 33.28
N SER A 277 7.16 -10.71 33.24
CA SER A 277 7.59 -11.88 33.99
C SER A 277 8.73 -12.67 33.32
N ALA A 278 9.04 -12.36 32.09
CA ALA A 278 10.08 -13.02 31.27
C ALA A 278 11.10 -12.03 30.70
N ALA A 279 11.16 -10.85 31.27
CA ALA A 279 12.14 -9.82 30.96
C ALA A 279 12.83 -9.37 32.22
N GLY A 280 14.07 -8.93 32.11
CA GLY A 280 14.85 -8.46 33.26
C GLY A 280 15.83 -7.37 32.89
N PHE A 281 16.06 -6.48 33.85
CA PHE A 281 17.12 -5.49 33.77
C PHE A 281 18.28 -5.96 34.66
N VAL A 282 19.48 -5.83 34.15
CA VAL A 282 20.71 -6.03 34.89
C VAL A 282 21.26 -4.65 35.21
N GLN A 283 21.29 -4.33 36.49
CA GLN A 283 21.66 -3.03 37.02
C GLN A 283 22.84 -3.17 37.98
N ALA A 284 23.69 -2.15 38.05
CA ALA A 284 24.72 -2.04 39.06
C ALA A 284 24.10 -1.62 40.42
N SER A 285 24.45 -2.28 41.52
CA SER A 285 24.03 -1.88 42.86
C SER A 285 25.00 -0.88 43.49
N VAL A 286 26.25 -0.87 43.05
CA VAL A 286 27.30 0.04 43.52
C VAL A 286 27.89 0.86 42.37
N ALA A 287 28.36 2.07 42.71
CA ALA A 287 29.15 2.86 41.80
C ALA A 287 30.51 2.18 41.55
N GLY A 288 30.87 1.97 40.28
CA GLY A 288 32.13 1.30 39.97
C GLY A 288 32.47 1.24 38.51
N ARG A 289 33.65 0.76 38.20
CA ARG A 289 34.15 0.61 36.85
C ARG A 289 33.70 -0.73 36.25
N LEU A 290 33.05 -0.70 35.10
CA LEU A 290 32.64 -1.89 34.37
C LEU A 290 33.84 -2.62 33.75
N ALA A 291 33.92 -3.92 33.99
CA ALA A 291 34.88 -4.83 33.41
C ALA A 291 34.15 -6.01 32.74
N PRO A 292 34.66 -6.51 31.60
CA PRO A 292 34.08 -7.68 30.97
C PRO A 292 34.35 -8.96 31.77
N PRO A 293 33.46 -9.95 31.75
CA PRO A 293 33.73 -11.29 32.22
C PRO A 293 34.77 -11.98 31.32
N PRO A 294 35.27 -13.20 31.66
CA PRO A 294 36.31 -13.89 30.88
C PRO A 294 35.99 -14.08 29.38
N GLY A 295 34.74 -14.09 28.98
CA GLY A 295 34.30 -14.19 27.59
C GLY A 295 34.07 -12.87 26.83
N GLY A 296 34.32 -11.72 27.50
CA GLY A 296 33.94 -10.40 26.97
C GLY A 296 32.48 -10.05 27.28
N PHE A 297 32.09 -8.81 26.99
CA PHE A 297 30.68 -8.43 27.15
C PHE A 297 29.79 -9.18 26.16
N PRO A 298 28.63 -9.70 26.57
CA PRO A 298 27.67 -10.32 25.64
C PRO A 298 27.16 -9.30 24.65
N ARG A 299 26.98 -9.74 23.38
CA ARG A 299 26.50 -8.91 22.29
C ARG A 299 24.97 -8.93 22.23
N LEU A 300 24.39 -7.97 21.52
CA LEU A 300 22.96 -7.99 21.19
C LEU A 300 22.58 -9.32 20.53
N GLY A 301 21.46 -9.89 20.96
CA GLY A 301 20.96 -11.17 20.46
C GLY A 301 21.66 -12.41 21.04
N THR A 302 22.67 -12.27 21.90
CA THR A 302 23.28 -13.41 22.60
C THR A 302 22.28 -14.04 23.54
N ARG A 303 22.17 -15.38 23.52
CA ARG A 303 21.36 -16.13 24.51
C ARG A 303 22.11 -16.22 25.82
N VAL A 304 21.38 -16.00 26.90
CA VAL A 304 21.88 -16.09 28.29
C VAL A 304 20.90 -16.89 29.12
N SER A 305 21.42 -17.57 30.12
CA SER A 305 20.65 -18.29 31.14
C SER A 305 20.62 -17.49 32.44
N ALA A 306 19.55 -17.65 33.21
CA ALA A 306 19.49 -17.04 34.54
C ALA A 306 20.72 -17.47 35.38
N GLY A 307 21.41 -16.50 35.98
CA GLY A 307 22.64 -16.71 36.76
C GLY A 307 23.95 -16.51 35.97
N ASP A 308 23.91 -16.37 34.64
CA ASP A 308 25.10 -16.07 33.83
C ASP A 308 25.69 -14.71 34.19
N VAL A 309 27.03 -14.64 34.40
CA VAL A 309 27.74 -13.40 34.68
C VAL A 309 27.94 -12.62 33.38
N LEU A 310 27.36 -11.42 33.31
CA LEU A 310 27.36 -10.57 32.10
C LEU A 310 28.40 -9.44 32.18
N ALA A 311 28.70 -8.96 33.39
CA ALA A 311 29.70 -7.95 33.64
C ALA A 311 30.18 -8.03 35.10
N LEU A 312 31.30 -7.37 35.36
CA LEU A 312 31.84 -7.15 36.69
C LEU A 312 31.89 -5.65 36.95
N VAL A 313 31.47 -5.22 38.16
CA VAL A 313 31.60 -3.83 38.61
C VAL A 313 32.70 -3.79 39.65
N GLN A 314 33.82 -3.13 39.37
CA GLN A 314 34.87 -2.85 40.34
C GLN A 314 34.47 -1.59 41.10
N PRO A 315 34.20 -1.68 42.42
CA PRO A 315 33.78 -0.53 43.22
C PRO A 315 34.78 0.63 43.08
N ALA A 316 34.28 1.81 42.76
CA ALA A 316 35.08 3.03 42.74
C ALA A 316 34.83 3.78 44.05
N LEU A 317 35.66 3.47 45.05
CA LEU A 317 35.58 4.15 46.37
C LEU A 317 35.99 5.62 46.21
N GLY A 318 35.13 6.53 46.63
CA GLY A 318 35.46 7.95 46.73
C GLY A 318 36.60 8.19 47.74
N ALA A 319 37.33 9.30 47.63
CA ALA A 319 38.44 9.61 48.54
C ALA A 319 38.00 9.63 50.04
N ALA A 320 36.77 10.07 50.29
CA ALA A 320 36.21 10.07 51.67
C ALA A 320 35.96 8.64 52.17
N ASP A 321 35.42 7.75 51.30
CA ASP A 321 35.14 6.36 51.65
C ASP A 321 36.43 5.57 51.86
N VAL A 322 37.44 5.80 51.03
CA VAL A 322 38.78 5.21 51.19
C VAL A 322 39.37 5.63 52.56
N THR A 323 39.26 6.92 52.91
CA THR A 323 39.76 7.43 54.18
C THR A 323 39.03 6.80 55.39
N SER A 324 37.71 6.72 55.32
CA SER A 324 36.87 6.10 56.36
C SER A 324 37.20 4.60 56.50
N GLN A 325 37.29 3.87 55.38
CA GLN A 325 37.66 2.45 55.40
C GLN A 325 39.07 2.22 55.96
N GLN A 326 40.04 3.09 55.61
CA GLN A 326 41.37 3.03 56.15
C GLN A 326 41.39 3.30 57.64
N GLN A 327 40.58 4.24 58.15
CA GLN A 327 40.45 4.52 59.57
C GLN A 327 39.91 3.31 60.33
N GLN A 328 38.80 2.72 59.88
CA GLN A 328 38.21 1.51 60.46
C GLN A 328 39.18 0.33 60.42
N SER A 329 39.91 0.17 59.30
CA SER A 329 40.96 -0.83 59.16
C SER A 329 42.02 -0.69 60.23
N ARG A 330 42.56 0.53 60.41
CA ARG A 330 43.60 0.82 61.41
C ARG A 330 43.09 0.58 62.83
N GLU A 331 41.85 0.95 63.14
CA GLU A 331 41.21 0.70 64.41
C GLU A 331 41.11 -0.80 64.71
N LEU A 332 40.64 -1.61 63.78
CA LEU A 332 40.57 -3.06 63.88
C LEU A 332 41.98 -3.67 64.08
N ASP A 333 42.98 -3.19 63.29
CA ASP A 333 44.39 -3.64 63.44
C ASP A 333 44.98 -3.34 64.84
N GLN A 334 44.62 -2.16 65.38
CA GLN A 334 45.02 -1.82 66.79
C GLN A 334 44.33 -2.74 67.77
N GLN A 335 43.02 -2.98 67.68
CA GLN A 335 42.28 -3.88 68.55
C GLN A 335 42.82 -5.30 68.45
N ILE A 336 43.08 -5.82 67.24
CA ILE A 336 43.71 -7.11 66.99
C ILE A 336 45.07 -7.18 67.79
N SER A 337 45.93 -6.18 67.62
CA SER A 337 47.26 -6.14 68.30
C SER A 337 47.19 -6.11 69.82
N ILE A 338 46.15 -5.46 70.33
CA ILE A 338 45.94 -5.43 71.85
C ILE A 338 45.50 -6.81 72.29
N VAL A 339 44.54 -7.45 71.64
CA VAL A 339 44.05 -8.78 72.04
C VAL A 339 45.11 -9.85 71.83
N GLU A 340 45.91 -9.77 70.76
CA GLU A 340 47.06 -10.67 70.52
C GLU A 340 48.08 -10.60 71.67
N ARG A 341 48.48 -9.40 72.10
CA ARG A 341 49.38 -9.22 73.23
C ARG A 341 48.75 -9.71 74.54
N ARG A 342 47.44 -9.52 74.74
CA ARG A 342 46.72 -10.06 75.89
C ARG A 342 46.73 -11.58 75.88
N LEU A 343 46.43 -12.20 74.75
CA LEU A 343 46.43 -13.65 74.55
C LEU A 343 47.82 -14.23 74.77
N GLN A 344 48.87 -13.59 74.24
CA GLN A 344 50.25 -14.02 74.46
C GLN A 344 50.63 -14.01 75.93
N ARG A 345 50.25 -12.96 76.67
CA ARG A 345 50.49 -12.92 78.13
C ARG A 345 49.73 -14.02 78.87
N LEU A 346 48.46 -14.25 78.56
CA LEU A 346 47.62 -15.30 79.12
C LEU A 346 48.21 -16.70 78.88
N ARG A 347 48.73 -16.95 77.71
CA ARG A 347 49.40 -18.19 77.30
C ARG A 347 50.73 -18.40 78.11
N GLN A 348 51.49 -17.37 78.39
CA GLN A 348 52.69 -17.46 79.18
C GLN A 348 52.44 -17.87 80.68
N ILE A 349 51.25 -17.55 81.18
CA ILE A 349 50.84 -17.88 82.55
C ILE A 349 49.71 -18.91 82.62
N GLN A 350 49.61 -19.76 81.60
CA GLN A 350 48.51 -20.73 81.40
C GLN A 350 48.30 -21.69 82.58
N ASN A 351 49.32 -21.93 83.37
CA ASN A 351 49.24 -22.79 84.58
C ASN A 351 48.52 -22.15 85.78
N VAL A 352 48.29 -20.82 85.73
CA VAL A 352 47.69 -20.05 86.82
C VAL A 352 46.37 -19.37 86.45
N VAL A 353 46.08 -19.32 85.16
CA VAL A 353 44.89 -18.65 84.59
C VAL A 353 43.83 -19.67 84.15
N ALA A 354 42.57 -19.35 84.34
CA ALA A 354 41.48 -20.21 83.93
C ALA A 354 41.49 -20.35 82.37
N ARG A 355 41.34 -21.58 81.83
CA ARG A 355 41.30 -21.87 80.41
C ARG A 355 40.24 -21.03 79.67
N ALA A 356 39.10 -20.76 80.28
CA ALA A 356 38.04 -19.92 79.75
C ALA A 356 38.54 -18.54 79.33
N GLN A 357 39.45 -17.91 80.07
CA GLN A 357 40.00 -16.59 79.72
C GLN A 357 40.89 -16.62 78.47
N ILE A 358 41.57 -17.73 78.22
CA ILE A 358 42.37 -17.93 77.01
C ILE A 358 41.44 -18.16 75.82
N GLU A 359 40.42 -19.02 75.98
CA GLU A 359 39.40 -19.32 74.97
C GLU A 359 38.61 -18.06 74.61
N ASP A 360 38.21 -17.23 75.55
CA ASP A 360 37.54 -15.95 75.35
C ASP A 360 38.39 -14.99 74.51
N ALA A 361 39.68 -14.85 74.87
CA ALA A 361 40.62 -14.01 74.13
C ALA A 361 40.85 -14.55 72.65
N GLU A 362 40.87 -15.88 72.51
CA GLU A 362 40.96 -16.50 71.17
C GLU A 362 39.71 -16.29 70.32
N LEU A 363 38.53 -16.36 70.94
CA LEU A 363 37.25 -16.07 70.25
C LEU A 363 37.15 -14.60 69.83
N GLU A 364 37.55 -13.68 70.79
CA GLU A 364 37.60 -12.25 70.50
C GLU A 364 38.54 -11.93 69.32
N LEU A 365 39.75 -12.49 69.35
CA LEU A 365 40.73 -12.33 68.29
C LEU A 365 40.21 -12.84 66.92
N ARG A 366 39.59 -14.02 66.91
CA ARG A 366 38.96 -14.58 65.66
C ARG A 366 37.84 -13.65 65.14
N GLY A 367 37.01 -13.13 66.04
CA GLY A 367 35.95 -12.20 65.71
C GLY A 367 36.47 -10.92 65.02
N LEU A 368 37.51 -10.30 65.64
CA LEU A 368 38.15 -9.10 65.11
C LEU A 368 38.83 -9.35 63.74
N ARG A 369 39.54 -10.46 63.59
CA ARG A 369 40.18 -10.86 62.30
C ARG A 369 39.14 -11.10 61.23
N THR A 370 38.03 -11.74 61.58
CA THR A 370 36.91 -11.96 60.61
C THR A 370 36.30 -10.63 60.18
N ARG A 371 36.06 -9.69 61.13
CA ARG A 371 35.57 -8.34 60.79
C ARG A 371 36.55 -7.60 59.89
N ARG A 372 37.85 -7.68 60.16
CA ARG A 372 38.91 -7.06 59.36
C ARG A 372 38.94 -7.64 57.90
N ALA A 373 38.86 -8.96 57.80
CA ALA A 373 38.82 -9.65 56.50
C ALA A 373 37.55 -9.34 55.68
N ASN A 374 36.39 -9.18 56.35
CA ASN A 374 35.16 -8.80 55.73
C ASN A 374 35.20 -7.36 55.21
N LEU A 375 35.80 -6.43 55.99
CA LEU A 375 35.99 -5.04 55.57
C LEU A 375 36.87 -4.94 54.31
N ASP A 376 37.96 -5.73 54.23
CA ASP A 376 38.84 -5.76 53.06
C ASP A 376 38.16 -6.35 51.83
N ARG A 377 37.35 -7.38 52.01
CA ARG A 377 36.57 -7.98 50.90
C ARG A 377 35.53 -7.01 50.32
N ALA A 378 34.74 -6.38 51.18
CA ALA A 378 33.70 -5.45 50.78
C ALA A 378 34.21 -4.29 49.92
N GLY A 379 35.49 -3.86 50.10
CA GLY A 379 36.08 -2.79 49.31
C GLY A 379 36.78 -3.21 48.02
N ARG A 380 37.01 -4.50 47.80
CA ARG A 380 37.82 -5.01 46.66
C ARG A 380 37.14 -6.04 45.78
N GLU A 381 36.12 -6.73 46.29
CA GLU A 381 35.46 -7.79 45.56
C GLU A 381 34.54 -7.17 44.47
N PRO A 382 34.75 -7.51 43.19
CA PRO A 382 33.90 -7.00 42.15
C PRO A 382 32.47 -7.53 42.29
N GLU A 383 31.49 -6.64 42.17
CA GLU A 383 30.10 -7.04 42.04
C GLU A 383 29.90 -7.79 40.73
N GLN A 384 29.29 -8.97 40.75
CA GLN A 384 28.93 -9.73 39.57
C GLN A 384 27.53 -9.35 39.11
N LEU A 385 27.43 -8.77 37.94
CA LEU A 385 26.14 -8.49 37.29
C LEU A 385 25.65 -9.76 36.61
N VAL A 386 24.69 -10.43 37.21
CA VAL A 386 24.14 -11.70 36.73
C VAL A 386 22.79 -11.51 36.00
N ALA A 387 22.50 -12.38 35.03
CA ALA A 387 21.23 -12.41 34.37
C ALA A 387 20.11 -12.83 35.34
N PRO A 388 19.07 -12.01 35.57
CA PRO A 388 17.96 -12.37 36.44
C PRO A 388 17.00 -13.38 35.83
N VAL A 389 16.95 -13.44 34.50
CA VAL A 389 16.08 -14.34 33.70
C VAL A 389 16.87 -14.92 32.54
N SER A 390 16.40 -16.09 32.03
CA SER A 390 16.92 -16.64 30.78
C SER A 390 16.25 -15.97 29.59
N GLY A 391 17.03 -15.70 28.52
CA GLY A 391 16.49 -15.02 27.35
C GLY A 391 17.60 -14.63 26.37
N VAL A 392 17.38 -13.54 25.67
CA VAL A 392 18.37 -12.90 24.77
C VAL A 392 18.64 -11.48 25.21
N ILE A 393 19.87 -11.02 25.01
CA ILE A 393 20.26 -9.64 25.27
C ILE A 393 19.56 -8.73 24.27
N ALA A 394 18.62 -7.90 24.73
CA ALA A 394 17.85 -6.96 23.94
C ALA A 394 18.48 -5.56 23.87
N ALA A 395 19.19 -5.14 24.92
CA ALA A 395 19.96 -3.90 24.93
C ALA A 395 21.24 -4.06 25.74
N VAL A 396 22.30 -3.37 25.31
CA VAL A 396 23.61 -3.34 25.96
C VAL A 396 24.05 -1.89 26.11
N GLN A 397 24.33 -1.47 27.33
CA GLN A 397 24.90 -0.15 27.64
C GLN A 397 26.25 -0.29 28.36
N ALA A 398 26.95 -1.41 28.12
CA ALA A 398 28.23 -1.73 28.74
C ALA A 398 29.39 -1.37 27.84
N MET A 399 30.34 -0.55 28.38
CA MET A 399 31.65 -0.30 27.79
C MET A 399 32.72 -0.60 28.79
N ALA A 400 33.83 -1.22 28.35
CA ALA A 400 34.96 -1.53 29.22
C ALA A 400 35.55 -0.24 29.82
N GLY A 401 35.66 -0.18 31.13
CA GLY A 401 36.19 0.99 31.86
C GLY A 401 35.17 2.11 32.09
N GLN A 402 33.94 2.00 31.60
CA GLN A 402 32.85 2.93 31.91
C GLN A 402 32.54 2.89 33.43
N ILE A 403 32.23 4.04 34.01
CA ILE A 403 31.74 4.10 35.41
C ILE A 403 30.23 3.84 35.36
N ALA A 404 29.79 2.79 36.03
CA ALA A 404 28.38 2.54 36.28
C ALA A 404 27.94 3.27 37.54
N GLU A 405 26.81 3.95 37.50
CA GLU A 405 26.15 4.51 38.67
C GLU A 405 25.19 3.49 39.28
N PRO A 406 24.86 3.58 40.56
CA PRO A 406 23.83 2.74 41.17
C PRO A 406 22.52 2.84 40.43
N ASN A 407 21.85 1.69 40.21
CA ASN A 407 20.61 1.55 39.42
C ASN A 407 20.73 1.83 37.91
N ALA A 408 21.93 2.10 37.36
CA ALA A 408 22.12 2.20 35.93
C ALA A 408 21.81 0.85 35.26
N ILE A 409 20.94 0.86 34.23
CA ILE A 409 20.60 -0.32 33.42
C ILE A 409 21.78 -0.61 32.50
N ILE A 410 22.44 -1.74 32.67
CA ILE A 410 23.61 -2.15 31.87
C ILE A 410 23.21 -3.11 30.78
N PHE A 411 22.29 -4.05 31.07
CA PHE A 411 21.72 -4.97 30.07
C PHE A 411 20.22 -5.09 30.28
N GLN A 412 19.54 -5.33 29.15
CA GLN A 412 18.15 -5.75 29.16
C GLN A 412 18.05 -7.14 28.52
N ILE A 413 17.40 -8.06 29.21
CA ILE A 413 17.19 -9.44 28.79
C ILE A 413 15.71 -9.63 28.52
N VAL A 414 15.37 -10.29 27.41
CA VAL A 414 13.99 -10.53 26.99
C VAL A 414 13.88 -11.98 26.51
N ASP A 415 12.83 -12.66 26.90
CA ASP A 415 12.46 -13.94 26.29
C ASP A 415 11.80 -13.66 24.91
N PRO A 416 12.42 -14.07 23.78
CA PRO A 416 11.90 -13.79 22.45
C PRO A 416 10.66 -14.64 22.08
N THR A 417 10.20 -15.50 22.97
CA THR A 417 9.00 -16.33 22.78
C THR A 417 7.79 -15.79 23.54
N ARG A 418 7.98 -14.85 24.45
CA ARG A 418 6.94 -14.32 25.34
C ARG A 418 6.81 -12.81 25.21
N PHE A 419 5.71 -12.39 24.59
CA PHE A 419 5.40 -10.98 24.40
C PHE A 419 4.00 -10.64 24.89
N TRP A 420 3.86 -9.42 25.33
CA TRP A 420 2.59 -8.75 25.54
C TRP A 420 2.38 -7.67 24.49
N VAL A 421 1.15 -7.18 24.39
CA VAL A 421 0.81 -6.03 23.58
C VAL A 421 0.19 -4.99 24.49
N GLU A 422 0.72 -3.79 24.45
CA GLU A 422 0.18 -2.63 25.12
C GLU A 422 -0.48 -1.73 24.11
N ALA A 423 -1.80 -1.61 24.17
CA ALA A 423 -2.60 -0.69 23.38
C ALA A 423 -2.95 0.55 24.21
N LEU A 424 -3.15 1.67 23.52
CA LEU A 424 -3.58 2.92 24.13
C LEU A 424 -4.98 3.29 23.66
N SER A 425 -5.86 3.62 24.59
CA SER A 425 -7.18 4.16 24.31
C SER A 425 -7.37 5.50 25.01
N PHE A 426 -8.15 6.40 24.41
CA PHE A 426 -8.54 7.67 25.00
C PHE A 426 -9.97 7.62 25.54
N GLU A 427 -10.65 6.49 25.36
CA GLU A 427 -12.01 6.25 25.85
C GLU A 427 -12.07 4.93 26.60
N ALA A 428 -12.98 4.81 27.54
CA ALA A 428 -13.23 3.55 28.24
C ALA A 428 -14.08 2.63 27.36
N HIS A 429 -13.55 1.46 27.03
CA HIS A 429 -14.25 0.42 26.27
C HIS A 429 -14.48 -0.83 27.11
N ALA A 430 -15.67 -1.40 27.03
CA ALA A 430 -15.99 -2.70 27.62
C ALA A 430 -15.50 -3.79 26.66
N ILE A 431 -14.25 -4.24 26.84
CA ILE A 431 -13.61 -5.23 25.97
C ILE A 431 -14.06 -6.64 26.34
N ASN A 432 -14.46 -7.41 25.35
CA ASN A 432 -14.96 -8.78 25.48
C ASN A 432 -13.86 -9.82 25.19
N GLY A 433 -12.84 -9.88 26.04
CA GLY A 433 -11.89 -11.00 26.13
C GLY A 433 -10.98 -11.26 24.93
N SER A 434 -11.47 -11.25 23.72
CA SER A 434 -10.73 -11.58 22.48
C SER A 434 -10.35 -10.33 21.68
N ALA A 435 -9.17 -10.37 21.07
CA ALA A 435 -8.69 -9.32 20.20
C ALA A 435 -7.77 -9.90 19.11
N ASN A 436 -7.56 -9.14 18.05
CA ASN A 436 -6.59 -9.46 16.99
C ASN A 436 -5.62 -8.30 16.83
N GLY A 437 -4.34 -8.60 16.82
CA GLY A 437 -3.29 -7.64 16.50
C GLY A 437 -2.95 -7.71 15.02
N ARG A 438 -3.14 -6.61 14.27
CA ARG A 438 -2.75 -6.52 12.86
C ARG A 438 -1.41 -5.78 12.75
N LEU A 439 -0.40 -6.47 12.24
CA LEU A 439 0.92 -5.92 11.96
C LEU A 439 0.91 -5.10 10.66
N GLY A 440 1.92 -4.25 10.48
CA GLY A 440 2.07 -3.44 9.27
C GLY A 440 2.27 -4.24 7.97
N ASP A 441 2.73 -5.49 8.07
CA ASP A 441 2.87 -6.44 6.96
C ASP A 441 1.59 -7.24 6.65
N GLY A 442 0.49 -6.94 7.36
CA GLY A 442 -0.82 -7.59 7.20
C GLY A 442 -0.99 -8.87 8.00
N ARG A 443 0.05 -9.39 8.67
CA ARG A 443 -0.08 -10.57 9.54
C ARG A 443 -0.99 -10.27 10.72
N ILE A 444 -1.80 -11.27 11.10
CA ILE A 444 -2.71 -11.21 12.24
C ILE A 444 -2.15 -12.08 13.37
N VAL A 445 -2.18 -11.52 14.56
CA VAL A 445 -1.74 -12.17 15.79
C VAL A 445 -2.92 -12.25 16.74
N PRO A 446 -3.37 -13.43 17.15
CA PRO A 446 -4.44 -13.55 18.13
C PRO A 446 -3.97 -13.04 19.50
N LEU A 447 -4.83 -12.30 20.17
CA LEU A 447 -4.57 -11.63 21.43
C LEU A 447 -5.67 -11.94 22.44
N ALA A 448 -5.28 -12.14 23.71
CA ALA A 448 -6.22 -12.23 24.82
C ALA A 448 -6.12 -10.99 25.71
N TYR A 449 -7.25 -10.37 25.98
CA TYR A 449 -7.35 -9.24 26.92
C TYR A 449 -6.95 -9.66 28.33
N ARG A 450 -6.14 -8.83 29.00
CA ARG A 450 -5.66 -9.07 30.38
C ARG A 450 -6.12 -8.00 31.37
N GLY A 451 -6.34 -6.80 30.89
CA GLY A 451 -6.80 -5.71 31.76
C GLY A 451 -6.56 -4.34 31.16
N SER A 452 -7.26 -3.38 31.70
CA SER A 452 -7.07 -1.95 31.42
C SER A 452 -6.53 -1.25 32.65
N GLY A 453 -5.54 -0.39 32.44
CA GLY A 453 -5.03 0.48 33.48
C GLY A 453 -5.91 1.70 33.75
N LEU A 454 -5.39 2.60 34.57
CA LEU A 454 -5.98 3.92 34.75
C LEU A 454 -5.43 4.89 33.70
N ALA A 455 -6.20 5.94 33.38
CA ALA A 455 -5.73 6.99 32.49
C ALA A 455 -4.46 7.65 33.03
N ASP A 456 -3.47 7.79 32.18
CA ASP A 456 -2.22 8.49 32.49
C ASP A 456 -2.40 10.01 32.43
N ARG A 457 -1.29 10.77 32.56
CA ARG A 457 -1.29 12.24 32.46
C ARG A 457 -1.76 12.78 31.11
N ASN A 458 -1.68 11.96 30.06
CA ASN A 458 -2.12 12.28 28.70
C ASN A 458 -3.55 11.80 28.42
N GLN A 459 -4.27 11.35 29.46
CA GLN A 459 -5.61 10.76 29.38
C GLN A 459 -5.64 9.45 28.55
N ALA A 460 -4.48 8.83 28.32
CA ALA A 460 -4.39 7.55 27.66
C ALA A 460 -4.58 6.41 28.66
N ILE A 461 -5.49 5.50 28.36
CA ILE A 461 -5.76 4.29 29.16
C ILE A 461 -4.94 3.17 28.53
N PRO A 462 -3.91 2.63 29.20
CA PRO A 462 -3.17 1.48 28.72
C PRO A 462 -4.02 0.22 28.86
N ILE A 463 -4.09 -0.55 27.79
CA ILE A 463 -4.83 -1.81 27.70
C ILE A 463 -3.83 -2.90 27.35
N GLN A 464 -3.79 -3.95 28.16
CA GLN A 464 -2.82 -5.02 28.02
C GLN A 464 -3.47 -6.29 27.46
N PHE A 465 -2.79 -6.87 26.50
CA PHE A 465 -3.14 -8.14 25.89
C PHE A 465 -1.96 -9.10 25.93
N ASN A 466 -2.25 -10.38 26.09
CA ASN A 466 -1.27 -11.45 25.93
C ASN A 466 -1.31 -11.94 24.48
N VAL A 467 -0.14 -12.24 23.91
CA VAL A 467 -0.04 -12.88 22.58
C VAL A 467 -0.39 -14.36 22.76
N GLU A 468 -1.38 -14.82 21.99
CA GLU A 468 -1.75 -16.24 21.95
C GLU A 468 -1.01 -16.95 20.82
N GLY A 469 -0.45 -18.14 21.13
CA GLY A 469 0.25 -18.96 20.16
C GLY A 469 1.73 -18.59 19.96
N ALA A 470 2.29 -18.96 18.81
CA ALA A 470 3.72 -18.80 18.56
C ALA A 470 4.09 -17.34 18.21
N ALA A 471 4.89 -16.72 19.03
CA ALA A 471 5.40 -15.35 18.86
C ALA A 471 6.50 -15.23 17.76
N ARG A 472 6.53 -16.14 16.77
CA ARG A 472 7.59 -16.19 15.75
C ARG A 472 7.63 -14.90 14.92
N GLY A 473 8.80 -14.28 14.87
CA GLY A 473 9.04 -13.08 14.09
C GLY A 473 8.50 -11.79 14.69
N LEU A 474 7.95 -11.82 15.90
CA LEU A 474 7.60 -10.63 16.65
C LEU A 474 8.84 -10.04 17.33
N ARG A 475 8.86 -8.73 17.51
CA ARG A 475 9.94 -8.00 18.16
C ARG A 475 9.38 -7.00 19.17
N ALA A 476 10.03 -6.89 20.31
CA ALA A 476 9.72 -5.82 21.26
C ALA A 476 9.87 -4.44 20.58
N GLY A 477 8.95 -3.53 20.86
CA GLY A 477 8.89 -2.19 20.25
C GLY A 477 8.19 -2.14 18.89
N GLN A 478 7.83 -3.27 18.28
CA GLN A 478 7.10 -3.29 17.00
C GLN A 478 5.69 -2.74 17.18
N LEU A 479 5.28 -1.88 16.25
CA LEU A 479 3.94 -1.29 16.24
C LEU A 479 2.93 -2.23 15.55
N LEU A 480 1.71 -2.21 16.04
CA LEU A 480 0.57 -2.92 15.46
C LEU A 480 -0.73 -2.19 15.80
N THR A 481 -1.81 -2.57 15.12
CA THR A 481 -3.16 -2.13 15.46
C THR A 481 -3.90 -3.29 16.13
N VAL A 482 -4.40 -3.07 17.33
CA VAL A 482 -5.25 -4.04 18.02
C VAL A 482 -6.71 -3.78 17.65
N LEU A 483 -7.39 -4.84 17.20
CA LEU A 483 -8.82 -4.88 16.98
C LEU A 483 -9.43 -5.67 18.15
N ALA A 484 -9.94 -4.93 19.13
CA ALA A 484 -10.52 -5.51 20.34
C ALA A 484 -12.04 -5.56 20.23
N SER A 485 -12.63 -6.75 20.46
CA SER A 485 -14.08 -6.91 20.49
C SER A 485 -14.66 -6.23 21.73
N THR A 486 -15.74 -5.48 21.55
CA THR A 486 -16.49 -4.84 22.63
C THR A 486 -17.77 -5.63 22.96
N THR A 487 -18.47 -5.24 24.00
CA THR A 487 -19.78 -5.86 24.34
C THR A 487 -20.94 -5.30 23.52
N ASP A 488 -20.71 -4.25 22.73
CA ASP A 488 -21.74 -3.64 21.90
C ASP A 488 -22.06 -4.52 20.69
N GLU A 489 -23.34 -4.64 20.35
CA GLU A 489 -23.76 -5.28 19.12
C GLU A 489 -23.89 -4.29 17.98
N ARG A 490 -23.43 -4.68 16.79
CA ARG A 490 -23.51 -3.93 15.54
C ARG A 490 -24.13 -4.80 14.47
N THR A 491 -25.11 -4.25 13.77
CA THR A 491 -25.76 -4.94 12.65
C THR A 491 -25.22 -4.39 11.33
N GLY A 492 -24.82 -5.27 10.42
CA GLY A 492 -24.26 -4.88 9.14
C GLY A 492 -23.86 -6.09 8.29
N ILE A 493 -23.12 -5.80 7.23
CA ILE A 493 -22.64 -6.79 6.26
C ILE A 493 -21.14 -6.97 6.44
N ALA A 494 -20.72 -8.16 6.86
CA ALA A 494 -19.29 -8.47 7.00
C ALA A 494 -18.68 -8.83 5.64
N VAL A 495 -17.60 -8.14 5.28
CA VAL A 495 -16.90 -8.37 4.02
C VAL A 495 -15.39 -8.43 4.26
N PRO A 496 -14.62 -9.14 3.41
CA PRO A 496 -13.16 -9.07 3.45
C PRO A 496 -12.68 -7.62 3.32
N ARG A 497 -11.66 -7.25 4.05
CA ARG A 497 -11.07 -5.89 3.98
C ARG A 497 -10.62 -5.52 2.56
N THR A 498 -10.17 -6.51 1.78
CA THR A 498 -9.76 -6.36 0.38
C THR A 498 -10.90 -5.96 -0.56
N SER A 499 -12.16 -6.10 -0.14
CA SER A 499 -13.34 -5.67 -0.90
C SER A 499 -13.55 -4.16 -0.85
N VAL A 500 -13.02 -3.50 0.18
CA VAL A 500 -13.22 -2.06 0.43
C VAL A 500 -12.00 -1.28 -0.03
N LEU A 501 -12.24 -0.34 -0.92
CA LEU A 501 -11.21 0.49 -1.54
C LEU A 501 -11.42 1.96 -1.22
N ARG A 502 -10.42 2.78 -1.51
CA ARG A 502 -10.54 4.23 -1.50
C ARG A 502 -10.94 4.72 -2.88
N GLY A 503 -12.08 5.36 -2.97
CA GLY A 503 -12.54 6.05 -4.17
C GLY A 503 -11.75 7.34 -4.44
N PRO A 504 -11.96 7.98 -5.61
CA PRO A 504 -11.29 9.22 -5.99
C PRO A 504 -11.48 10.36 -4.99
N ASN A 505 -12.62 10.40 -4.32
CA ASN A 505 -12.97 11.41 -3.32
C ASN A 505 -12.49 11.05 -1.90
N GLY A 506 -11.69 9.97 -1.75
CA GLY A 506 -11.22 9.49 -0.45
C GLY A 506 -12.26 8.69 0.36
N GLN A 507 -13.47 8.51 -0.16
CA GLN A 507 -14.52 7.70 0.47
C GLN A 507 -14.24 6.22 0.31
N SER A 508 -14.79 5.41 1.20
CA SER A 508 -14.74 3.95 1.07
C SER A 508 -15.76 3.50 0.04
N ILE A 509 -15.33 2.67 -0.90
CA ILE A 509 -16.17 2.09 -1.95
C ILE A 509 -16.05 0.58 -2.00
N VAL A 510 -17.11 -0.08 -2.45
CA VAL A 510 -17.12 -1.49 -2.88
C VAL A 510 -17.64 -1.56 -4.30
N TYR A 511 -17.28 -2.60 -5.05
CA TYR A 511 -17.84 -2.83 -6.38
C TYR A 511 -18.99 -3.82 -6.30
N GLU A 512 -20.21 -3.36 -6.64
CA GLU A 512 -21.38 -4.21 -6.84
C GLU A 512 -21.29 -4.84 -8.23
N HIS A 513 -21.38 -6.16 -8.32
CA HIS A 513 -21.48 -6.91 -9.57
C HIS A 513 -22.96 -6.92 -9.99
N THR A 514 -23.35 -6.00 -10.87
CA THR A 514 -24.75 -5.76 -11.23
C THR A 514 -25.26 -6.73 -12.29
N ASN A 515 -24.42 -7.08 -13.27
CA ASN A 515 -24.66 -8.16 -14.22
C ASN A 515 -23.32 -8.79 -14.62
N ALA A 516 -23.34 -9.80 -15.46
CA ALA A 516 -22.20 -10.68 -15.76
C ALA A 516 -20.88 -9.96 -16.12
N GLU A 517 -20.94 -8.76 -16.70
CA GLU A 517 -19.74 -8.02 -17.14
C GLU A 517 -19.74 -6.54 -16.66
N ARG A 518 -20.63 -6.17 -15.70
CA ARG A 518 -20.73 -4.80 -15.23
C ARG A 518 -20.56 -4.70 -13.71
N PHE A 519 -19.74 -3.75 -13.31
CA PHE A 519 -19.40 -3.48 -11.93
C PHE A 519 -19.67 -2.01 -11.62
N LEU A 520 -20.45 -1.76 -10.58
CA LEU A 520 -20.83 -0.41 -10.16
C LEU A 520 -20.15 -0.07 -8.84
N PRO A 521 -19.38 1.02 -8.74
CA PRO A 521 -18.84 1.46 -7.46
C PRO A 521 -19.96 1.97 -6.56
N ARG A 522 -20.02 1.49 -5.33
CA ARG A 522 -20.94 1.93 -4.28
C ARG A 522 -20.17 2.53 -3.12
N GLU A 523 -20.53 3.73 -2.74
CA GLU A 523 -20.00 4.35 -1.53
C GLU A 523 -20.58 3.65 -0.30
N VAL A 524 -19.70 3.28 0.63
CA VAL A 524 -20.10 2.55 1.83
C VAL A 524 -19.49 3.18 3.08
N ARG A 525 -20.19 3.06 4.18
CA ARG A 525 -19.64 3.36 5.49
C ARG A 525 -19.25 2.06 6.17
N VAL A 526 -18.00 1.99 6.62
CA VAL A 526 -17.43 0.78 7.20
C VAL A 526 -16.95 1.02 8.62
N GLU A 527 -17.08 0.00 9.44
CA GLU A 527 -16.48 -0.08 10.77
C GLU A 527 -15.54 -1.29 10.84
N PRO A 528 -14.53 -1.29 11.70
CA PRO A 528 -13.68 -2.45 11.92
C PRO A 528 -14.50 -3.61 12.49
N LEU A 529 -14.22 -4.84 12.04
CA LEU A 529 -14.85 -6.05 12.57
C LEU A 529 -13.81 -6.98 13.19
N ASP A 530 -12.82 -7.36 12.42
CA ASP A 530 -11.72 -8.19 12.89
C ASP A 530 -10.45 -7.97 12.04
N GLY A 531 -9.46 -8.86 12.15
CA GLY A 531 -8.20 -8.75 11.43
C GLY A 531 -8.37 -8.69 9.92
N ASP A 532 -9.26 -9.51 9.37
CA ASP A 532 -9.42 -9.75 7.93
C ASP A 532 -10.66 -9.09 7.34
N ARG A 533 -11.67 -8.81 8.16
CA ARG A 533 -12.98 -8.32 7.72
C ARG A 533 -13.28 -6.94 8.27
N VAL A 534 -14.16 -6.26 7.56
CA VAL A 534 -14.80 -5.01 7.98
C VAL A 534 -16.32 -5.16 7.92
N LEU A 535 -17.02 -4.38 8.70
CA LEU A 535 -18.48 -4.33 8.75
C LEU A 535 -18.97 -3.14 7.95
N ILE A 536 -19.74 -3.38 6.90
CA ILE A 536 -20.47 -2.32 6.17
C ILE A 536 -21.77 -2.07 6.93
N ILE A 537 -21.92 -0.85 7.42
CA ILE A 537 -23.11 -0.41 8.19
C ILE A 537 -24.12 0.34 7.31
N SER A 538 -23.69 0.87 6.17
CA SER A 538 -24.58 1.52 5.20
C SER A 538 -23.94 1.63 3.83
N GLY A 539 -24.76 1.86 2.78
CA GLY A 539 -24.31 2.07 1.39
C GLY A 539 -24.59 0.91 0.46
N ILE A 540 -24.87 -0.29 0.97
CA ILE A 540 -25.28 -1.46 0.18
C ILE A 540 -26.33 -2.27 0.90
N GLU A 541 -27.23 -2.88 0.16
CA GLU A 541 -28.32 -3.71 0.67
C GLU A 541 -27.92 -5.19 0.73
N ALA A 542 -28.68 -5.98 1.48
CA ALA A 542 -28.57 -7.43 1.46
C ALA A 542 -28.97 -8.02 0.09
N GLY A 543 -28.41 -9.17 -0.26
CA GLY A 543 -28.73 -9.86 -1.51
C GLY A 543 -28.01 -9.30 -2.74
N LYS A 544 -27.10 -8.34 -2.56
CA LYS A 544 -26.24 -7.81 -3.64
C LYS A 544 -24.96 -8.61 -3.74
N ARG A 545 -24.40 -8.71 -4.94
CA ARG A 545 -23.09 -9.33 -5.15
C ARG A 545 -22.00 -8.26 -5.09
N ILE A 546 -21.02 -8.40 -4.24
CA ILE A 546 -19.88 -7.50 -4.15
C ILE A 546 -18.59 -8.23 -4.49
N VAL A 547 -17.65 -7.50 -5.08
CA VAL A 547 -16.33 -8.03 -5.43
C VAL A 547 -15.48 -8.15 -4.17
N THR A 548 -14.93 -9.34 -3.95
CA THR A 548 -14.06 -9.63 -2.80
C THR A 548 -12.61 -9.85 -3.18
N GLN A 549 -12.36 -10.29 -4.42
CA GLN A 549 -11.03 -10.47 -4.97
C GLN A 549 -10.93 -9.74 -6.31
N GLY A 550 -9.79 -9.11 -6.58
CA GLY A 550 -9.56 -8.33 -7.82
C GLY A 550 -10.17 -6.92 -7.80
N ALA A 551 -10.78 -6.48 -6.70
CA ALA A 551 -11.41 -5.16 -6.57
C ALA A 551 -10.43 -4.00 -6.84
N GLU A 552 -9.20 -4.10 -6.35
CA GLU A 552 -8.18 -3.07 -6.55
C GLU A 552 -7.82 -2.91 -8.04
N LEU A 553 -7.78 -4.00 -8.79
CA LEU A 553 -7.50 -4.00 -10.22
C LEU A 553 -8.66 -3.38 -11.02
N LEU A 554 -9.92 -3.58 -10.57
CA LEU A 554 -11.09 -2.88 -11.14
C LEU A 554 -10.97 -1.37 -10.97
N ASN A 555 -10.46 -0.91 -9.84
CA ASN A 555 -10.33 0.52 -9.55
C ASN A 555 -9.32 1.22 -10.49
N GLN A 556 -8.40 0.49 -11.11
CA GLN A 556 -7.39 1.00 -12.03
C GLN A 556 -7.90 1.10 -13.47
N ILE A 557 -9.05 0.51 -13.81
CA ILE A 557 -9.65 0.59 -15.15
C ILE A 557 -10.17 2.02 -15.40
N ARG A 558 -9.73 2.60 -16.52
CA ARG A 558 -10.05 3.97 -16.95
C ARG A 558 -11.08 3.98 -18.06
#